data_c3b7aeffc9313dbae301414ad0c9c80c
#
_entry.id   c3b7aeffc9313dbae301414ad0c9c80c
#
_cell.length_a   1.000
_cell.length_b   1.000
_cell.length_c   1.000
_cell.angle_alpha   90.00
_cell.angle_beta   90.00
_cell.angle_gamma   90.00
#
_symmetry.space_group_name_H-M   'P 1'
#
loop_
_entity.id
_entity.type
_entity.pdbx_description
1 polymer ?
#
loop_
_entity_poly.entity_id
_entity_poly.type
_entity_poly.pdbx_seq_one_letter_code
_entity_poly.pdbx_strand_id
1 'polypeptide(L)'
;LLAVGAPGGRKIMSAVAQCIVNVVDFGDGPQDAVNRPRVHDEGEGLLVDSRVPEAVRAELSARGHDVQVKEETLMSAWFARPQAILVDPVTGDLRGGVDALKPAVAVGF
;
A
#
# COMPACT_ATOMS: atom_id res chain seq x y z
N LEU A 1 8.39 -16.49 2.56
CA LEU A 1 7.74 -16.31 1.27
C LEU A 1 6.64 -15.26 1.38
N LEU A 2 6.59 -14.30 0.47
CA LEU A 2 5.56 -13.27 0.41
C LEU A 2 4.78 -13.39 -0.90
N ALA A 3 3.45 -13.36 -0.81
CA ALA A 3 2.55 -13.19 -1.94
C ALA A 3 1.75 -11.89 -1.76
N VAL A 4 1.75 -11.03 -2.78
CA VAL A 4 1.02 -9.76 -2.78
C VAL A 4 0.26 -9.61 -4.08
N GLY A 5 -0.96 -9.14 -3.99
CA GLY A 5 -1.80 -8.82 -5.14
C GLY A 5 -2.76 -7.67 -4.83
N ALA A 6 -3.35 -7.09 -5.86
CA ALA A 6 -4.34 -6.04 -5.70
C ALA A 6 -5.26 -5.95 -6.92
N PRO A 7 -6.55 -5.66 -6.78
CA PRO A 7 -7.34 -5.04 -7.83
C PRO A 7 -7.10 -3.53 -7.87
N GLY A 8 -7.21 -2.88 -9.03
CA GLY A 8 -7.06 -1.42 -9.10
C GLY A 8 -6.47 -0.87 -10.40
N GLY A 9 -6.45 -1.67 -11.48
CA GLY A 9 -5.97 -1.22 -12.79
C GLY A 9 -4.49 -0.84 -12.78
N ARG A 10 -4.14 0.31 -13.33
CA ARG A 10 -2.74 0.79 -13.41
C ARG A 10 -2.09 1.00 -12.04
N LYS A 11 -2.88 1.22 -11.00
CA LYS A 11 -2.43 1.47 -9.63
C LYS A 11 -1.93 0.21 -8.92
N ILE A 12 -2.20 -0.97 -9.49
CA ILE A 12 -1.77 -2.26 -8.92
C ILE A 12 -0.25 -2.32 -8.75
N MET A 13 0.51 -1.91 -9.76
CA MET A 13 1.97 -2.02 -9.74
C MET A 13 2.58 -1.21 -8.59
N SER A 14 2.19 0.06 -8.44
CA SER A 14 2.71 0.90 -7.35
C SER A 14 2.27 0.41 -5.98
N ALA A 15 1.03 -0.07 -5.83
CA ALA A 15 0.55 -0.61 -4.56
C ALA A 15 1.29 -1.89 -4.16
N VAL A 16 1.45 -2.84 -5.08
CA VAL A 16 2.16 -4.09 -4.85
C VAL A 16 3.64 -3.84 -4.53
N ALA A 17 4.31 -2.98 -5.32
CA ALA A 17 5.71 -2.63 -5.09
C ALA A 17 5.93 -2.03 -3.69
N GLN A 18 5.08 -1.08 -3.27
CA GLN A 18 5.18 -0.47 -1.94
C GLN A 18 4.91 -1.48 -0.82
N CYS A 19 3.94 -2.38 -0.97
CA CYS A 19 3.73 -3.45 0.01
C CYS A 19 4.94 -4.39 0.12
N ILE A 20 5.59 -4.74 -0.99
CA ILE A 20 6.81 -5.56 -0.97
C ILE A 20 7.94 -4.85 -0.22
N VAL A 21 8.19 -3.57 -0.54
CA VAL A 21 9.19 -2.73 0.15
C VAL A 21 8.90 -2.65 1.64
N ASN A 22 7.64 -2.43 2.03
CA ASN A 22 7.24 -2.36 3.43
C ASN A 22 7.57 -3.65 4.20
N VAL A 23 7.34 -4.81 3.59
CA VAL A 23 7.67 -6.10 4.21
C VAL A 23 9.17 -6.39 4.18
N VAL A 24 9.82 -6.22 3.02
CA VAL A 24 11.21 -6.68 2.80
C VAL A 24 12.21 -5.72 3.42
N ASP A 25 12.04 -4.41 3.21
CA ASP A 25 13.02 -3.40 3.61
C ASP A 25 12.72 -2.81 5.00
N PHE A 26 11.44 -2.67 5.35
CA PHE A 26 11.03 -2.09 6.64
C PHE A 26 10.60 -3.13 7.67
N GLY A 27 10.45 -4.40 7.30
CA GLY A 27 10.11 -5.49 8.22
C GLY A 27 8.67 -5.48 8.71
N ASP A 28 7.76 -4.82 8.02
CA ASP A 28 6.36 -4.79 8.41
C ASP A 28 5.72 -6.18 8.31
N GLY A 29 4.77 -6.44 9.21
CA GLY A 29 3.83 -7.54 9.02
C GLY A 29 2.91 -7.28 7.81
N PRO A 30 2.26 -8.31 7.24
CA PRO A 30 1.45 -8.15 6.03
C PRO A 30 0.28 -7.18 6.21
N GLN A 31 -0.34 -7.13 7.38
CA GLN A 31 -1.44 -6.19 7.64
C GLN A 31 -0.94 -4.74 7.71
N ASP A 32 0.19 -4.49 8.37
CA ASP A 32 0.77 -3.15 8.46
C ASP A 32 1.23 -2.69 7.08
N ALA A 33 1.88 -3.57 6.31
CA ALA A 33 2.35 -3.28 4.97
C ALA A 33 1.23 -2.84 4.01
N VAL A 34 0.06 -3.48 4.07
CA VAL A 34 -1.08 -3.09 3.23
C VAL A 34 -1.82 -1.86 3.76
N ASN A 35 -1.72 -1.57 5.06
CA ASN A 35 -2.36 -0.39 5.67
C ASN A 35 -1.55 0.90 5.52
N ARG A 36 -0.26 0.83 5.24
CA ARG A 36 0.56 2.04 5.04
C ARG A 36 -0.03 2.95 3.97
N PRO A 37 0.07 4.27 4.17
CA PRO A 37 -0.29 5.22 3.14
C PRO A 37 0.56 5.01 1.89
N ARG A 38 -0.02 5.22 0.72
CA ARG A 38 0.60 4.94 -0.57
C ARG A 38 0.70 6.18 -1.45
N VAL A 39 1.55 6.07 -2.45
CA VAL A 39 1.66 7.03 -3.54
C VAL A 39 1.45 6.33 -4.88
N HIS A 40 1.04 7.09 -5.89
CA HIS A 40 0.90 6.58 -7.25
C HIS A 40 1.13 7.70 -8.26
N ASP A 41 1.88 7.40 -9.31
CA ASP A 41 2.10 8.30 -10.44
C ASP A 41 1.95 7.50 -11.74
N GLU A 42 1.22 8.02 -12.68
CA GLU A 42 1.09 7.50 -14.04
C GLU A 42 1.29 8.60 -15.11
N GLY A 43 2.00 9.67 -14.74
CA GLY A 43 2.39 10.77 -15.63
C GLY A 43 1.49 12.01 -15.57
N GLU A 44 0.46 12.00 -14.72
CA GLU A 44 -0.47 13.12 -14.54
C GLU A 44 -0.36 13.77 -13.15
N GLY A 45 0.79 13.61 -12.51
CA GLY A 45 1.06 14.07 -11.16
C GLY A 45 1.09 12.94 -10.12
N LEU A 46 1.77 13.21 -9.01
CA LEU A 46 1.96 12.27 -7.93
C LEU A 46 0.77 12.28 -6.98
N LEU A 47 -0.07 11.27 -7.06
CA LEU A 47 -1.13 11.06 -6.07
C LEU A 47 -0.49 10.62 -4.75
N VAL A 48 -0.83 11.28 -3.67
CA VAL A 48 -0.31 11.01 -2.32
C VAL A 48 -1.47 10.83 -1.36
N ASP A 49 -1.50 9.71 -0.65
CA ASP A 49 -2.49 9.44 0.39
C ASP A 49 -2.44 10.53 1.48
N SER A 50 -3.60 11.04 1.88
CA SER A 50 -3.72 12.10 2.89
C SER A 50 -3.08 11.75 4.24
N ARG A 51 -2.91 10.47 4.53
CA ARG A 51 -2.23 9.97 5.74
C ARG A 51 -0.70 10.10 5.69
N VAL A 52 -0.12 10.39 4.53
CA VAL A 52 1.32 10.72 4.44
C VAL A 52 1.56 12.04 5.17
N PRO A 53 2.55 12.13 6.09
CA PRO A 53 2.81 13.34 6.85
C PRO A 53 3.02 14.57 5.96
N GLU A 54 2.53 15.73 6.41
CA GLU A 54 2.63 16.97 5.64
C GLU A 54 4.08 17.36 5.30
N ALA A 55 5.01 17.13 6.22
CA ALA A 55 6.43 17.39 5.98
C ALA A 55 7.00 16.57 4.82
N VAL A 56 6.55 15.30 4.68
CA VAL A 56 6.96 14.43 3.56
C VAL A 56 6.35 14.93 2.26
N ARG A 57 5.07 15.32 2.26
CA ARG A 57 4.40 15.89 1.09
C ARG A 57 5.07 17.19 0.62
N ALA A 58 5.45 18.06 1.57
CA ALA A 58 6.17 19.29 1.27
C ALA A 58 7.56 19.02 0.67
N GLU A 59 8.28 18.03 1.19
CA GLU A 59 9.57 17.61 0.64
C GLU A 59 9.45 17.06 -0.78
N LEU A 60 8.42 16.25 -1.07
CA LEU A 60 8.14 15.77 -2.42
C LEU A 60 7.87 16.93 -3.39
N SER A 61 7.07 17.92 -2.98
CA SER A 61 6.84 19.12 -3.78
C SER A 61 8.12 19.93 -4.00
N ALA A 62 8.97 20.07 -2.98
CA ALA A 62 10.24 20.76 -3.08
C ALA A 62 11.22 20.07 -4.05
N ARG A 63 11.10 18.76 -4.21
CA ARG A 63 11.85 17.97 -5.20
C ARG A 63 11.28 18.04 -6.62
N GLY A 64 10.20 18.79 -6.84
CA GLY A 64 9.61 19.02 -8.14
C GLY A 64 8.45 18.10 -8.52
N HIS A 65 7.93 17.30 -7.59
CA HIS A 65 6.73 16.50 -7.84
C HIS A 65 5.47 17.37 -7.79
N ASP A 66 4.57 17.18 -8.74
CA ASP A 66 3.19 17.73 -8.69
C ASP A 66 2.35 16.89 -7.73
N VAL A 67 2.39 17.24 -6.44
CA VAL A 67 1.75 16.48 -5.37
C VAL A 67 0.25 16.74 -5.33
N GLN A 68 -0.55 15.71 -5.54
CA GLN A 68 -2.00 15.71 -5.47
C GLN A 68 -2.47 14.85 -4.30
N VAL A 69 -2.85 15.48 -3.20
CA VAL A 69 -3.31 14.77 -2.00
C VAL A 69 -4.70 14.18 -2.23
N LYS A 70 -4.86 12.90 -1.95
CA LYS A 70 -6.12 12.15 -2.06
C LYS A 70 -6.46 11.45 -0.75
N GLU A 71 -7.70 11.56 -0.34
CA GLU A 71 -8.23 10.81 0.79
C GLU A 71 -8.79 9.47 0.31
N GLU A 72 -8.22 8.36 0.80
CA GLU A 72 -8.75 7.03 0.52
C GLU A 72 -9.88 6.71 1.50
N THR A 73 -11.02 6.31 0.96
CA THR A 73 -12.23 5.97 1.71
C THR A 73 -12.78 4.61 1.24
N LEU A 74 -13.85 4.13 1.89
CA LEU A 74 -14.55 2.93 1.43
C LEU A 74 -15.00 3.01 -0.03
N MET A 75 -15.35 4.19 -0.49
CA MET A 75 -15.93 4.41 -1.83
C MET A 75 -14.91 4.86 -2.87
N SER A 76 -13.72 5.28 -2.47
CA SER A 76 -12.66 5.70 -3.39
C SER A 76 -11.79 4.53 -3.85
N ALA A 77 -10.99 4.74 -4.90
CA ALA A 77 -10.06 3.76 -5.45
C ALA A 77 -8.76 4.44 -5.93
N TRP A 78 -8.23 5.38 -5.14
CA TRP A 78 -7.05 6.15 -5.52
C TRP A 78 -5.77 5.33 -5.54
N PHE A 79 -5.64 4.30 -4.67
CA PHE A 79 -4.38 3.62 -4.42
C PHE A 79 -4.45 2.09 -4.55
N ALA A 80 -5.38 1.54 -5.33
CA ALA A 80 -5.67 0.11 -5.43
C ALA A 80 -6.09 -0.51 -4.06
N ARG A 81 -6.19 -1.83 -3.99
CA ARG A 81 -6.66 -2.56 -2.80
C ARG A 81 -5.75 -3.75 -2.54
N PRO A 82 -4.54 -3.53 -2.01
CA PRO A 82 -3.59 -4.61 -1.84
C PRO A 82 -4.04 -5.62 -0.79
N GLN A 83 -3.60 -6.84 -1.02
CA GLN A 83 -3.74 -7.98 -0.12
C GLN A 83 -2.40 -8.70 -0.08
N ALA A 84 -2.00 -9.19 1.07
CA ALA A 84 -0.72 -9.85 1.24
C ALA A 84 -0.85 -11.10 2.11
N ILE A 85 -0.05 -12.12 1.80
CA ILE A 85 0.15 -13.30 2.64
C ILE A 85 1.66 -13.47 2.82
N LEU A 86 2.08 -13.55 4.06
CA LEU A 86 3.47 -13.82 4.45
C LEU A 86 3.55 -15.20 5.09
N VAL A 87 4.45 -16.03 4.58
CA VAL A 87 4.83 -17.31 5.20
C VAL A 87 6.06 -17.05 6.06
N ASP A 88 5.94 -17.31 7.35
CA ASP A 88 7.09 -17.24 8.26
C ASP A 88 8.13 -18.31 7.84
N PRO A 89 9.39 -17.93 7.60
CA PRO A 89 10.39 -18.87 7.12
C PRO A 89 10.87 -19.86 8.19
N VAL A 90 10.59 -19.60 9.45
CA VAL A 90 11.02 -20.43 10.57
C VAL A 90 9.92 -21.38 11.02
N THR A 91 8.71 -20.85 11.22
CA THR A 91 7.58 -21.63 11.73
C THR A 91 6.70 -22.21 10.65
N GLY A 92 6.71 -21.62 9.45
CA GLY A 92 5.78 -21.94 8.36
C GLY A 92 4.39 -21.33 8.52
N ASP A 93 4.19 -20.53 9.57
CA ASP A 93 2.89 -19.88 9.82
C ASP A 93 2.51 -18.91 8.72
N LEU A 94 1.24 -18.92 8.37
CA LEU A 94 0.64 -18.00 7.40
C LEU A 94 0.06 -16.80 8.12
N ARG A 95 0.47 -15.61 7.71
CA ARG A 95 -0.10 -14.32 8.18
C ARG A 95 -0.68 -13.58 6.99
N GLY A 96 -1.94 -13.16 7.09
CA GLY A 96 -2.64 -12.41 6.05
C GLY A 96 -2.79 -10.93 6.40
N GLY A 97 -2.87 -10.09 5.38
CA GLY A 97 -3.22 -8.67 5.49
C GLY A 97 -4.10 -8.24 4.34
N VAL A 98 -5.12 -7.44 4.63
CA VAL A 98 -6.04 -6.86 3.65
C VAL A 98 -6.22 -5.36 3.93
N ASP A 99 -6.50 -4.59 2.89
CA ASP A 99 -6.73 -3.14 3.04
C ASP A 99 -7.92 -2.88 3.96
N ALA A 100 -7.66 -2.29 5.13
CA ALA A 100 -8.67 -2.05 6.17
C ALA A 100 -9.76 -1.05 5.76
N LEU A 101 -9.52 -0.24 4.72
CA LEU A 101 -10.50 0.70 4.18
C LEU A 101 -11.46 0.05 3.16
N LYS A 102 -11.35 -1.24 2.94
CA LYS A 102 -12.16 -1.97 1.96
C LYS A 102 -12.83 -3.18 2.60
N PRO A 103 -14.01 -3.59 2.10
CA PRO A 103 -14.70 -4.77 2.61
C PRO A 103 -13.94 -6.04 2.19
N ALA A 104 -12.97 -6.43 2.98
CA ALA A 104 -12.16 -7.62 2.77
C ALA A 104 -11.74 -8.22 4.12
N VAL A 105 -11.47 -9.51 4.12
CA VAL A 105 -10.99 -10.24 5.30
C VAL A 105 -9.96 -11.29 4.89
N ALA A 106 -8.90 -11.44 5.68
CA ALA A 106 -7.99 -12.56 5.58
C ALA A 106 -8.49 -13.68 6.50
N VAL A 107 -8.73 -14.85 5.94
CA VAL A 107 -9.23 -16.03 6.68
C VAL A 107 -8.24 -17.17 6.49
N GLY A 108 -7.92 -17.86 7.58
CA GLY A 108 -7.12 -19.06 7.60
C GLY A 108 -7.85 -20.22 8.31
N PHE A 109 -7.40 -21.43 8.07
CA PHE A 109 -7.88 -22.65 8.69
C PHE A 109 -6.75 -23.69 8.81
#